data_a4e31e72b2fbc7607ffa674ba1a4ccd0
#
_entry.id   a4e31e72b2fbc7607ffa674ba1a4ccd0
#
_cell.length_a   1.000
_cell.length_b   1.000
_cell.length_c   1.000
_cell.angle_alpha   90.00
_cell.angle_beta   90.00
_cell.angle_gamma   90.00
#
_symmetry.space_group_name_H-M   'P 1'
#
loop_
_entity.id
_entity.type
_entity.pdbx_description
1 polymer ?
#
loop_
_entity_poly.entity_id
_entity_poly.type
_entity_poly.pdbx_seq_one_letter_code
_entity_poly.pdbx_strand_id
1 'polypeptide(L)'
;MSKIGKKRKINFWTRLGFGMGGMANSGALTFTHSYMVMFLSTQCGLSATEAALIASAAIYINAFLCPIMGFVADNFYATKVGHKFGRRRFWILLAIPMMLAEPFIFLVTPFGFGYYFVLYMIYNIAYAFVTTNLVPLTIEMTDDYKERSLLTGYKHIFGNVSGFVMALLVGIGFGFFGEDNASSYFIIATTNSLIMVASLIAVYCSTWERSPEEVAQEKIDNAWEAIKKLFIDVFSTFRNRSFRRVLSVYLTMKFAAACWSACLSFFIVYSLGIAKSYESVMEMPGKIVAIVCTAVWVAWMAKKGFHTPWYVSTIGAAACIIAFNFFAFGRINGAFDVTTAMIAYPIIFAIWKFFYVGFQYLPDVPMNYVPDVDELITLRRREGVYSAAQQFVQQIASALAATLWSVALAMSGFISSTGNSAQVQQPASVPITICTYMLIGCAGFFILSCILGSRIHVDKTECDMLCAEVKRVREGGKMEDVKPEVKKVCEDLSGFPYEKCFAHNNVGYQEDIKAAD
;
A
#
# COMPACT_ATOMS: atom_id res chain seq x y z
N MET A 1 -28.01 -11.57 7.89
CA MET A 1 -28.32 -10.42 8.77
C MET A 1 -27.40 -9.25 8.37
N SER A 2 -27.98 -8.09 8.07
CA SER A 2 -27.23 -6.88 7.71
C SER A 2 -26.28 -6.48 8.85
N LYS A 3 -25.00 -6.29 8.53
CA LYS A 3 -23.98 -5.77 9.46
C LYS A 3 -23.78 -4.26 9.32
N ILE A 4 -24.77 -3.58 8.77
CA ILE A 4 -24.80 -2.14 8.53
C ILE A 4 -25.45 -1.48 9.75
N GLY A 5 -24.90 -0.36 10.24
CA GLY A 5 -25.44 0.45 11.33
C GLY A 5 -25.33 -0.14 12.75
N LYS A 6 -24.77 -1.34 12.93
CA LYS A 6 -24.59 -1.94 14.25
C LYS A 6 -23.16 -1.73 14.74
N LYS A 7 -22.91 -0.71 15.55
CA LYS A 7 -21.65 -0.55 16.28
C LYS A 7 -21.43 -1.80 17.16
N ARG A 8 -20.34 -2.54 16.91
CA ARG A 8 -19.96 -3.73 17.66
C ARG A 8 -18.65 -3.48 18.39
N LYS A 9 -18.48 -4.11 19.53
CA LYS A 9 -17.20 -4.08 20.25
C LYS A 9 -16.17 -4.86 19.43
N ILE A 10 -15.03 -4.22 19.11
CA ILE A 10 -13.91 -4.87 18.46
C ILE A 10 -13.26 -5.82 19.46
N ASN A 11 -13.24 -7.11 19.11
CA ASN A 11 -12.59 -8.16 19.88
C ASN A 11 -11.39 -8.73 19.12
N PHE A 12 -10.67 -9.65 19.75
CA PHE A 12 -9.50 -10.30 19.13
C PHE A 12 -9.84 -10.94 17.78
N TRP A 13 -10.95 -11.67 17.66
CA TRP A 13 -11.37 -12.32 16.41
C TRP A 13 -11.74 -11.33 15.31
N THR A 14 -12.28 -10.19 15.68
CA THR A 14 -12.55 -9.08 14.73
C THR A 14 -11.25 -8.53 14.18
N ARG A 15 -10.25 -8.26 15.03
CA ARG A 15 -8.93 -7.78 14.61
C ARG A 15 -8.21 -8.81 13.72
N LEU A 16 -8.28 -10.09 14.10
CA LEU A 16 -7.71 -11.18 13.31
C LEU A 16 -8.35 -11.26 11.92
N GLY A 17 -9.69 -11.32 11.86
CA GLY A 17 -10.42 -11.44 10.60
C GLY A 17 -10.24 -10.23 9.68
N PHE A 18 -10.24 -9.00 10.23
CA PHE A 18 -9.88 -7.80 9.46
C PHE A 18 -8.42 -7.85 8.98
N GLY A 19 -7.50 -8.25 9.88
CA GLY A 19 -6.07 -8.35 9.59
C GLY A 19 -5.77 -9.29 8.44
N MET A 20 -6.51 -10.40 8.29
CA MET A 20 -6.36 -11.33 7.16
C MET A 20 -6.51 -10.63 5.80
N GLY A 21 -7.22 -9.50 5.72
CA GLY A 21 -7.25 -8.66 4.51
C GLY A 21 -5.88 -8.17 4.06
N GLY A 22 -4.90 -8.10 4.98
CA GLY A 22 -3.51 -7.82 4.66
C GLY A 22 -2.89 -8.88 3.74
N MET A 23 -3.31 -10.14 3.83
CA MET A 23 -2.85 -11.20 2.93
C MET A 23 -3.30 -10.93 1.50
N ALA A 24 -4.56 -10.62 1.29
CA ALA A 24 -5.07 -10.27 -0.04
C ALA A 24 -4.47 -8.95 -0.56
N ASN A 25 -4.25 -7.96 0.32
CA ASN A 25 -3.69 -6.67 -0.07
C ASN A 25 -2.20 -6.72 -0.46
N SER A 26 -1.41 -7.55 0.18
CA SER A 26 0.05 -7.61 -0.03
C SER A 26 0.51 -8.86 -0.79
N GLY A 27 -0.17 -9.98 -0.61
CA GLY A 27 0.20 -11.27 -1.18
C GLY A 27 -0.39 -11.56 -2.54
N ALA A 28 -1.58 -11.03 -2.83
CA ALA A 28 -2.30 -11.34 -4.06
C ALA A 28 -1.46 -11.18 -5.33
N LEU A 29 -0.76 -10.07 -5.46
CA LEU A 29 0.04 -9.80 -6.65
C LEU A 29 1.47 -10.35 -6.61
N THR A 30 1.97 -10.84 -5.48
CA THR A 30 3.39 -11.19 -5.32
C THR A 30 3.80 -12.28 -6.30
N PHE A 31 3.06 -13.40 -6.36
CA PHE A 31 3.36 -14.50 -7.27
C PHE A 31 3.11 -14.10 -8.72
N THR A 32 1.93 -13.58 -9.00
CA THR A 32 1.49 -13.24 -10.35
C THR A 32 2.41 -12.20 -10.99
N HIS A 33 2.79 -11.13 -10.27
CA HIS A 33 3.73 -10.12 -10.78
C HIS A 33 5.13 -10.68 -11.03
N SER A 34 5.60 -11.60 -10.19
CA SER A 34 6.97 -12.14 -10.31
C SER A 34 7.10 -13.17 -11.44
N TYR A 35 6.08 -13.98 -11.67
CA TYR A 35 6.20 -15.16 -12.52
C TYR A 35 5.36 -15.13 -13.79
N MET A 36 4.34 -14.27 -13.91
CA MET A 36 3.41 -14.27 -15.04
C MET A 36 4.10 -14.01 -16.37
N VAL A 37 4.94 -12.97 -16.47
CA VAL A 37 5.61 -12.60 -17.72
C VAL A 37 6.52 -13.75 -18.18
N MET A 38 7.26 -14.35 -17.25
CA MET A 38 8.11 -15.51 -17.53
C MET A 38 7.28 -16.71 -17.99
N PHE A 39 6.20 -17.05 -17.25
CA PHE A 39 5.31 -18.16 -17.59
C PHE A 39 4.67 -17.99 -18.98
N LEU A 40 4.15 -16.82 -19.30
CA LEU A 40 3.51 -16.55 -20.59
C LEU A 40 4.51 -16.67 -21.76
N SER A 41 5.73 -16.21 -21.55
CA SER A 41 6.76 -16.27 -22.60
C SER A 41 7.42 -17.65 -22.75
N THR A 42 7.57 -18.42 -21.66
CA THR A 42 8.27 -19.72 -21.70
C THR A 42 7.33 -20.91 -21.90
N GLN A 43 6.12 -20.87 -21.33
CA GLN A 43 5.19 -22.00 -21.32
C GLN A 43 4.01 -21.82 -22.29
N CYS A 44 3.58 -20.57 -22.55
CA CYS A 44 2.40 -20.30 -23.37
C CYS A 44 2.73 -19.83 -24.79
N GLY A 45 4.01 -19.67 -25.12
CA GLY A 45 4.45 -19.31 -26.48
C GLY A 45 4.14 -17.86 -26.89
N LEU A 46 3.78 -16.97 -25.94
CA LEU A 46 3.66 -15.55 -26.20
C LEU A 46 5.05 -14.92 -26.34
N SER A 47 5.16 -13.91 -27.19
CA SER A 47 6.37 -13.09 -27.23
C SER A 47 6.57 -12.35 -25.90
N ALA A 48 7.83 -12.08 -25.56
CA ALA A 48 8.15 -11.30 -24.34
C ALA A 48 7.47 -9.93 -24.36
N THR A 49 7.29 -9.33 -25.55
CA THR A 49 6.60 -8.05 -25.73
C THR A 49 5.10 -8.15 -25.40
N GLU A 50 4.43 -9.21 -25.86
CA GLU A 50 3.01 -9.45 -25.55
C GLU A 50 2.80 -9.68 -24.05
N ALA A 51 3.65 -10.51 -23.42
CA ALA A 51 3.59 -10.74 -21.98
C ALA A 51 3.82 -9.45 -21.16
N ALA A 52 4.80 -8.62 -21.57
CA ALA A 52 5.06 -7.32 -20.95
C ALA A 52 3.91 -6.31 -21.18
N LEU A 53 3.24 -6.34 -22.34
CA LEU A 53 2.06 -5.51 -22.59
C LEU A 53 0.90 -5.87 -21.67
N ILE A 54 0.65 -7.16 -21.41
CA ILE A 54 -0.36 -7.61 -20.46
C ILE A 54 -0.06 -7.03 -19.06
N ALA A 55 1.20 -7.15 -18.60
CA ALA A 55 1.62 -6.65 -17.29
C ALA A 55 1.49 -5.13 -17.16
N SER A 56 1.96 -4.38 -18.17
CA SER A 56 1.93 -2.93 -18.15
C SER A 56 0.51 -2.36 -18.24
N ALA A 57 -0.35 -2.94 -19.07
CA ALA A 57 -1.74 -2.52 -19.19
C ALA A 57 -2.49 -2.57 -17.84
N ALA A 58 -2.23 -3.58 -17.02
CA ALA A 58 -2.83 -3.68 -15.69
C ALA A 58 -2.40 -2.55 -14.75
N ILE A 59 -1.15 -2.11 -14.81
CA ILE A 59 -0.64 -1.00 -14.00
C ILE A 59 -1.39 0.29 -14.38
N TYR A 60 -1.54 0.56 -15.67
CA TYR A 60 -2.29 1.74 -16.15
C TYR A 60 -3.77 1.67 -15.77
N ILE A 61 -4.42 0.51 -15.94
CA ILE A 61 -5.82 0.34 -15.57
C ILE A 61 -6.02 0.57 -14.08
N ASN A 62 -5.16 0.01 -13.22
CA ASN A 62 -5.24 0.24 -11.77
C ASN A 62 -5.05 1.71 -11.39
N ALA A 63 -4.14 2.43 -12.04
CA ALA A 63 -3.92 3.84 -11.78
C ALA A 63 -5.19 4.70 -11.99
N PHE A 64 -5.98 4.39 -13.02
CA PHE A 64 -7.25 5.06 -13.29
C PHE A 64 -8.42 4.48 -12.50
N LEU A 65 -8.45 3.16 -12.31
CA LEU A 65 -9.56 2.47 -11.65
C LEU A 65 -9.63 2.80 -10.16
N CYS A 66 -8.51 2.93 -9.44
CA CYS A 66 -8.52 3.20 -8.01
C CYS A 66 -9.24 4.50 -7.63
N PRO A 67 -8.99 5.66 -8.26
CA PRO A 67 -9.76 6.89 -8.02
C PRO A 67 -11.26 6.73 -8.32
N ILE A 68 -11.60 6.09 -9.44
CA ILE A 68 -12.99 5.84 -9.84
C ILE A 68 -13.68 4.97 -8.80
N MET A 69 -13.02 3.91 -8.35
CA MET A 69 -13.58 2.99 -7.35
C MET A 69 -13.74 3.64 -5.97
N GLY A 70 -12.81 4.52 -5.58
CA GLY A 70 -12.94 5.32 -4.36
C GLY A 70 -14.23 6.14 -4.37
N PHE A 71 -14.44 6.89 -5.45
CA PHE A 71 -15.63 7.73 -5.63
C PHE A 71 -16.92 6.90 -5.71
N VAL A 72 -16.93 5.83 -6.52
CA VAL A 72 -18.10 4.95 -6.65
C VAL A 72 -18.46 4.31 -5.31
N ALA A 73 -17.47 3.85 -4.56
CA ALA A 73 -17.70 3.22 -3.27
C ALA A 73 -18.21 4.23 -2.22
N ASP A 74 -17.74 5.49 -2.23
CA ASP A 74 -18.22 6.52 -1.32
C ASP A 74 -19.71 6.83 -1.54
N ASN A 75 -20.17 6.79 -2.79
CA ASN A 75 -21.56 7.08 -3.15
C ASN A 75 -22.46 5.83 -3.31
N PHE A 76 -21.95 4.64 -2.99
CA PHE A 76 -22.64 3.38 -3.31
C PHE A 76 -23.93 3.14 -2.51
N TYR A 77 -24.10 3.79 -1.37
CA TYR A 77 -25.38 3.76 -0.65
C TYR A 77 -26.56 4.41 -1.42
N ALA A 78 -26.32 5.19 -2.47
CA ALA A 78 -27.38 5.64 -3.37
C ALA A 78 -28.08 4.48 -4.10
N THR A 79 -27.48 3.27 -4.09
CA THR A 79 -28.02 2.08 -4.75
C THR A 79 -28.70 1.11 -3.78
N LYS A 80 -29.71 0.37 -4.25
CA LYS A 80 -30.38 -0.69 -3.46
C LYS A 80 -29.41 -1.79 -3.03
N VAL A 81 -28.39 -2.06 -3.82
CA VAL A 81 -27.35 -3.06 -3.55
C VAL A 81 -26.46 -2.60 -2.41
N GLY A 82 -26.05 -1.33 -2.40
CA GLY A 82 -25.28 -0.72 -1.32
C GLY A 82 -26.00 -0.76 0.03
N HIS A 83 -27.29 -0.45 0.05
CA HIS A 83 -28.13 -0.58 1.26
C HIS A 83 -28.18 -2.02 1.81
N LYS A 84 -28.11 -3.05 0.95
CA LYS A 84 -28.20 -4.45 1.35
C LYS A 84 -26.85 -5.02 1.81
N PHE A 85 -25.77 -4.74 1.08
CA PHE A 85 -24.45 -5.38 1.26
C PHE A 85 -23.40 -4.48 1.89
N GLY A 86 -23.63 -3.17 1.96
CA GLY A 86 -22.67 -2.16 2.40
C GLY A 86 -21.97 -1.47 1.22
N ARG A 87 -21.42 -0.26 1.49
CA ARG A 87 -20.77 0.55 0.43
C ARG A 87 -19.34 0.07 0.10
N ARG A 88 -18.63 -0.50 1.10
CA ARG A 88 -17.26 -1.03 0.95
C ARG A 88 -17.25 -2.55 0.88
N ARG A 89 -18.04 -3.18 1.73
CA ARG A 89 -18.10 -4.64 1.85
C ARG A 89 -18.60 -5.32 0.58
N PHE A 90 -19.48 -4.66 -0.17
CA PHE A 90 -19.94 -5.18 -1.46
C PHE A 90 -18.78 -5.42 -2.44
N TRP A 91 -17.84 -4.47 -2.55
CA TRP A 91 -16.71 -4.58 -3.47
C TRP A 91 -15.74 -5.68 -3.04
N ILE A 92 -15.54 -5.87 -1.73
CA ILE A 92 -14.77 -7.00 -1.21
C ILE A 92 -15.47 -8.32 -1.53
N LEU A 93 -16.78 -8.41 -1.38
CA LEU A 93 -17.56 -9.59 -1.73
C LEU A 93 -17.47 -9.92 -3.23
N LEU A 94 -17.52 -8.89 -4.09
CA LEU A 94 -17.40 -9.04 -5.54
C LEU A 94 -15.97 -9.46 -5.95
N ALA A 95 -14.95 -9.03 -5.23
CA ALA A 95 -13.57 -9.44 -5.48
C ALA A 95 -13.34 -10.94 -5.23
N ILE A 96 -14.08 -11.58 -4.31
CA ILE A 96 -13.89 -12.99 -3.95
C ILE A 96 -13.93 -13.93 -5.17
N PRO A 97 -15.01 -13.97 -5.98
CA PRO A 97 -15.03 -14.82 -7.17
C PRO A 97 -14.04 -14.38 -8.25
N MET A 98 -13.74 -13.08 -8.35
CA MET A 98 -12.79 -12.58 -9.35
C MET A 98 -11.34 -12.98 -9.04
N MET A 99 -10.96 -13.15 -7.77
CA MET A 99 -9.63 -13.66 -7.38
C MET A 99 -9.38 -15.09 -7.86
N LEU A 100 -10.42 -15.88 -8.11
CA LEU A 100 -10.31 -17.21 -8.70
C LEU A 100 -9.87 -17.19 -10.18
N ALA A 101 -9.71 -16.04 -10.80
CA ALA A 101 -9.12 -15.92 -12.12
C ALA A 101 -7.61 -16.23 -12.15
N GLU A 102 -6.90 -16.10 -11.00
CA GLU A 102 -5.45 -16.30 -10.92
C GLU A 102 -4.99 -17.68 -11.41
N PRO A 103 -5.55 -18.82 -10.99
CA PRO A 103 -5.14 -20.13 -11.51
C PRO A 103 -5.24 -20.24 -13.03
N PHE A 104 -6.28 -19.66 -13.62
CA PHE A 104 -6.49 -19.73 -15.05
C PHE A 104 -5.49 -18.89 -15.86
N ILE A 105 -4.84 -17.89 -15.25
CA ILE A 105 -3.71 -17.15 -15.85
C ILE A 105 -2.50 -18.09 -16.04
N PHE A 106 -2.32 -19.06 -15.14
CA PHE A 106 -1.23 -20.01 -15.17
C PHE A 106 -1.63 -21.38 -15.77
N LEU A 107 -2.64 -21.38 -16.62
CA LEU A 107 -3.06 -22.56 -17.38
C LEU A 107 -2.59 -22.41 -18.84
N VAL A 108 -1.86 -23.39 -19.34
CA VAL A 108 -1.45 -23.42 -20.76
C VAL A 108 -2.68 -23.68 -21.62
N THR A 109 -3.02 -22.73 -22.50
CA THR A 109 -4.19 -22.81 -23.36
C THR A 109 -3.86 -22.39 -24.80
N PRO A 110 -4.63 -22.82 -25.80
CA PRO A 110 -4.44 -22.42 -27.19
C PRO A 110 -4.99 -21.01 -27.52
N PHE A 111 -5.61 -20.31 -26.53
CA PHE A 111 -6.35 -19.07 -26.80
C PHE A 111 -5.47 -17.81 -26.97
N GLY A 112 -4.17 -17.87 -26.72
CA GLY A 112 -3.24 -16.78 -26.98
C GLY A 112 -3.44 -15.53 -26.12
N PHE A 113 -2.94 -14.38 -26.60
CA PHE A 113 -2.88 -13.09 -25.89
C PHE A 113 -4.21 -12.64 -25.28
N GLY A 114 -5.31 -12.70 -26.02
CA GLY A 114 -6.60 -12.17 -25.57
C GLY A 114 -7.14 -12.84 -24.32
N TYR A 115 -6.96 -14.14 -24.18
CA TYR A 115 -7.37 -14.91 -23.01
C TYR A 115 -6.61 -14.46 -21.75
N TYR A 116 -5.31 -14.41 -21.81
CA TYR A 116 -4.46 -14.01 -20.68
C TYR A 116 -4.67 -12.55 -20.30
N PHE A 117 -4.84 -11.69 -21.31
CA PHE A 117 -5.14 -10.27 -21.08
C PHE A 117 -6.44 -10.09 -20.30
N VAL A 118 -7.54 -10.72 -20.70
CA VAL A 118 -8.84 -10.59 -20.02
C VAL A 118 -8.76 -11.14 -18.59
N LEU A 119 -8.19 -12.31 -18.37
CA LEU A 119 -8.08 -12.91 -17.03
C LEU A 119 -7.22 -12.06 -16.11
N TYR A 120 -6.09 -11.56 -16.61
CA TYR A 120 -5.22 -10.71 -15.83
C TYR A 120 -5.87 -9.37 -15.48
N MET A 121 -6.68 -8.82 -16.39
CA MET A 121 -7.48 -7.63 -16.11
C MET A 121 -8.52 -7.88 -15.02
N ILE A 122 -9.27 -8.99 -15.10
CA ILE A 122 -10.25 -9.38 -14.06
C ILE A 122 -9.57 -9.48 -12.68
N TYR A 123 -8.42 -10.14 -12.63
CA TYR A 123 -7.66 -10.30 -11.38
C TYR A 123 -7.18 -8.95 -10.82
N ASN A 124 -6.66 -8.06 -11.67
CA ASN A 124 -6.20 -6.73 -11.25
C ASN A 124 -7.36 -5.81 -10.83
N ILE A 125 -8.52 -5.91 -11.47
CA ILE A 125 -9.74 -5.20 -11.05
C ILE A 125 -10.17 -5.68 -9.66
N ALA A 126 -10.16 -6.99 -9.41
CA ALA A 126 -10.43 -7.55 -8.08
C ALA A 126 -9.46 -7.02 -7.02
N TYR A 127 -8.18 -6.94 -7.35
CA TYR A 127 -7.16 -6.35 -6.48
C TYR A 127 -7.43 -4.88 -6.18
N ALA A 128 -7.82 -4.08 -7.18
CA ALA A 128 -8.20 -2.69 -6.98
C ALA A 128 -9.41 -2.55 -6.05
N PHE A 129 -10.41 -3.44 -6.17
CA PHE A 129 -11.56 -3.47 -5.25
C PHE A 129 -11.14 -3.71 -3.81
N VAL A 130 -10.21 -4.62 -3.58
CA VAL A 130 -9.69 -4.91 -2.24
C VAL A 130 -8.90 -3.74 -1.68
N THR A 131 -7.90 -3.25 -2.42
CA THR A 131 -6.97 -2.21 -1.94
C THR A 131 -7.66 -0.89 -1.64
N THR A 132 -8.60 -0.48 -2.50
CA THR A 132 -9.33 0.78 -2.33
C THR A 132 -10.33 0.74 -1.17
N ASN A 133 -10.90 -0.42 -0.84
CA ASN A 133 -11.96 -0.52 0.17
C ASN A 133 -11.51 -1.03 1.53
N LEU A 134 -10.37 -1.73 1.63
CA LEU A 134 -9.91 -2.32 2.89
C LEU A 134 -9.47 -1.26 3.91
N VAL A 135 -8.76 -0.21 3.49
CA VAL A 135 -8.28 0.85 4.39
C VAL A 135 -9.45 1.67 4.95
N PRO A 136 -10.41 2.15 4.13
CA PRO A 136 -11.57 2.87 4.65
C PRO A 136 -12.44 2.06 5.62
N LEU A 137 -12.48 0.73 5.50
CA LEU A 137 -13.20 -0.12 6.46
C LEU A 137 -12.69 0.05 7.90
N THR A 138 -11.41 0.36 8.11
CA THR A 138 -10.86 0.65 9.44
C THR A 138 -11.56 1.83 10.07
N ILE A 139 -11.84 2.87 9.27
CA ILE A 139 -12.48 4.11 9.70
C ILE A 139 -13.98 3.89 9.93
N GLU A 140 -14.62 3.05 9.10
CA GLU A 140 -16.03 2.68 9.25
C GLU A 140 -16.30 1.89 10.55
N MET A 141 -15.36 1.06 10.98
CA MET A 141 -15.53 0.15 12.10
C MET A 141 -15.42 0.85 13.47
N THR A 142 -14.60 1.90 13.59
CA THR A 142 -14.33 2.56 14.87
C THR A 142 -13.80 3.98 14.73
N ASP A 143 -14.11 4.81 15.73
CA ASP A 143 -13.56 6.15 15.89
C ASP A 143 -12.37 6.18 16.88
N ASP A 144 -12.12 5.07 17.60
CA ASP A 144 -11.03 4.97 18.58
C ASP A 144 -9.67 4.86 17.90
N TYR A 145 -8.77 5.80 18.24
CA TYR A 145 -7.39 5.85 17.73
C TYR A 145 -6.63 4.54 17.95
N LYS A 146 -6.71 4.00 19.16
CA LYS A 146 -5.99 2.77 19.52
C LYS A 146 -6.48 1.58 18.71
N GLU A 147 -7.80 1.45 18.53
CA GLU A 147 -8.38 0.36 17.74
C GLU A 147 -8.04 0.49 16.25
N ARG A 148 -8.07 1.70 15.67
CA ARG A 148 -7.63 1.94 14.28
C ARG A 148 -6.16 1.56 14.08
N SER A 149 -5.29 1.97 15.03
CA SER A 149 -3.87 1.60 15.00
C SER A 149 -3.67 0.08 15.09
N LEU A 150 -4.39 -0.60 15.96
CA LEU A 150 -4.34 -2.06 16.09
C LEU A 150 -4.82 -2.76 14.82
N LEU A 151 -5.97 -2.37 14.27
CA LEU A 151 -6.49 -2.95 13.02
C LEU A 151 -5.48 -2.80 11.87
N THR A 152 -4.91 -1.60 11.72
CA THR A 152 -3.84 -1.34 10.73
C THR A 152 -2.62 -2.22 11.00
N GLY A 153 -2.23 -2.39 12.26
CA GLY A 153 -1.12 -3.27 12.64
C GLY A 153 -1.38 -4.74 12.29
N TYR A 154 -2.56 -5.26 12.59
CA TYR A 154 -2.95 -6.62 12.20
C TYR A 154 -2.93 -6.80 10.67
N LYS A 155 -3.41 -5.81 9.90
CA LYS A 155 -3.31 -5.80 8.42
C LYS A 155 -1.85 -5.95 7.96
N HIS A 156 -0.92 -5.23 8.55
CA HIS A 156 0.51 -5.31 8.19
C HIS A 156 1.15 -6.64 8.62
N ILE A 157 0.81 -7.17 9.81
CA ILE A 157 1.27 -8.49 10.25
C ILE A 157 0.88 -9.55 9.22
N PHE A 158 -0.39 -9.61 8.85
CA PHE A 158 -0.87 -10.59 7.86
C PHE A 158 -0.33 -10.33 6.44
N GLY A 159 -0.03 -9.09 6.08
CA GLY A 159 0.67 -8.77 4.83
C GLY A 159 2.09 -9.37 4.81
N ASN A 160 2.84 -9.25 5.90
CA ASN A 160 4.16 -9.87 6.02
C ASN A 160 4.09 -11.42 6.07
N VAL A 161 3.07 -11.97 6.77
CA VAL A 161 2.80 -13.42 6.77
C VAL A 161 2.53 -13.92 5.35
N SER A 162 1.75 -13.17 4.56
CA SER A 162 1.50 -13.51 3.16
C SER A 162 2.78 -13.60 2.33
N GLY A 163 3.68 -12.63 2.46
CA GLY A 163 4.97 -12.66 1.76
C GLY A 163 5.83 -13.87 2.14
N PHE A 164 5.80 -14.29 3.41
CA PHE A 164 6.48 -15.50 3.88
C PHE A 164 5.83 -16.78 3.35
N VAL A 165 4.49 -16.88 3.44
CA VAL A 165 3.72 -18.04 2.93
C VAL A 165 3.94 -18.20 1.44
N MET A 166 3.94 -17.10 0.66
CA MET A 166 4.21 -17.16 -0.78
C MET A 166 5.62 -17.66 -1.10
N ALA A 167 6.63 -17.21 -0.36
CA ALA A 167 7.99 -17.72 -0.55
C ALA A 167 8.09 -19.23 -0.28
N LEU A 168 7.38 -19.73 0.74
CA LEU A 168 7.30 -21.16 1.02
C LEU A 168 6.55 -21.92 -0.08
N LEU A 169 5.39 -21.42 -0.52
CA LEU A 169 4.59 -22.06 -1.57
C LEU A 169 5.38 -22.18 -2.88
N VAL A 170 6.10 -21.13 -3.27
CA VAL A 170 6.95 -21.13 -4.46
C VAL A 170 8.11 -22.11 -4.30
N GLY A 171 8.82 -22.05 -3.16
CA GLY A 171 9.94 -22.96 -2.90
C GLY A 171 9.53 -24.43 -2.86
N ILE A 172 8.43 -24.75 -2.20
CA ILE A 172 7.86 -26.10 -2.12
C ILE A 172 7.34 -26.55 -3.50
N GLY A 173 6.54 -25.69 -4.17
CA GLY A 173 5.93 -26.02 -5.45
C GLY A 173 6.96 -26.31 -6.54
N PHE A 174 7.94 -25.43 -6.71
CA PHE A 174 9.01 -25.65 -7.68
C PHE A 174 9.99 -26.76 -7.25
N GLY A 175 10.23 -26.94 -5.95
CA GLY A 175 11.07 -28.02 -5.43
C GLY A 175 10.49 -29.41 -5.68
N PHE A 176 9.16 -29.58 -5.57
CA PHE A 176 8.51 -30.88 -5.78
C PHE A 176 8.16 -31.15 -7.25
N PHE A 177 7.72 -30.14 -8.00
CA PHE A 177 7.17 -30.35 -9.34
C PHE A 177 8.10 -29.84 -10.47
N GLY A 178 9.18 -29.12 -10.13
CA GLY A 178 10.13 -28.51 -11.08
C GLY A 178 9.67 -27.14 -11.60
N GLU A 179 10.64 -26.25 -11.89
CA GLU A 179 10.38 -24.90 -12.41
C GLU A 179 9.93 -24.91 -13.88
N ASP A 180 10.36 -25.91 -14.66
CA ASP A 180 10.02 -26.04 -16.08
C ASP A 180 8.64 -26.65 -16.33
N ASN A 181 7.96 -27.11 -15.29
CA ASN A 181 6.66 -27.74 -15.41
C ASN A 181 5.52 -26.71 -15.22
N ALA A 182 4.71 -26.51 -16.26
CA ALA A 182 3.56 -25.61 -16.22
C ALA A 182 2.56 -25.94 -15.08
N SER A 183 2.44 -27.23 -14.70
CA SER A 183 1.56 -27.65 -13.60
C SER A 183 1.99 -27.08 -12.26
N SER A 184 3.29 -26.82 -12.05
CA SER A 184 3.79 -26.20 -10.81
C SER A 184 3.20 -24.80 -10.62
N TYR A 185 3.21 -23.99 -11.67
CA TYR A 185 2.64 -22.64 -11.66
C TYR A 185 1.15 -22.66 -11.38
N PHE A 186 0.41 -23.58 -12.00
CA PHE A 186 -1.03 -23.73 -11.80
C PHE A 186 -1.36 -24.13 -10.34
N ILE A 187 -0.63 -25.07 -9.75
CA ILE A 187 -0.82 -25.53 -8.36
C ILE A 187 -0.51 -24.39 -7.38
N ILE A 188 0.60 -23.66 -7.57
CA ILE A 188 0.98 -22.53 -6.73
C ILE A 188 -0.07 -21.43 -6.82
N ALA A 189 -0.50 -21.05 -8.02
CA ALA A 189 -1.53 -20.05 -8.26
C ALA A 189 -2.87 -20.43 -7.65
N THR A 190 -3.27 -21.71 -7.77
CA THR A 190 -4.52 -22.22 -7.17
C THR A 190 -4.47 -22.12 -5.65
N THR A 191 -3.36 -22.55 -5.04
CA THR A 191 -3.19 -22.48 -3.59
C THR A 191 -3.19 -21.03 -3.11
N ASN A 192 -2.49 -20.13 -3.80
CA ASN A 192 -2.49 -18.70 -3.49
C ASN A 192 -3.90 -18.11 -3.57
N SER A 193 -4.59 -18.35 -4.67
CA SER A 193 -5.96 -17.88 -4.89
C SER A 193 -6.93 -18.35 -3.80
N LEU A 194 -6.86 -19.61 -3.38
CA LEU A 194 -7.69 -20.14 -2.29
C LEU A 194 -7.38 -19.47 -0.94
N ILE A 195 -6.11 -19.20 -0.63
CA ILE A 195 -5.70 -18.44 0.55
C ILE A 195 -6.28 -17.01 0.51
N MET A 196 -6.21 -16.34 -0.66
CA MET A 196 -6.76 -15.00 -0.83
C MET A 196 -8.28 -14.98 -0.67
N VAL A 197 -8.98 -15.93 -1.27
CA VAL A 197 -10.43 -16.09 -1.13
C VAL A 197 -10.81 -16.33 0.34
N ALA A 198 -10.15 -17.24 1.04
CA ALA A 198 -10.39 -17.48 2.46
C ALA A 198 -10.15 -16.22 3.31
N SER A 199 -9.10 -15.46 3.02
CA SER A 199 -8.79 -14.20 3.69
C SER A 199 -9.87 -13.14 3.48
N LEU A 200 -10.36 -12.97 2.25
CA LEU A 200 -11.43 -12.02 1.93
C LEU A 200 -12.78 -12.42 2.55
N ILE A 201 -13.10 -13.71 2.61
CA ILE A 201 -14.26 -14.23 3.33
C ILE A 201 -14.15 -13.88 4.82
N ALA A 202 -12.98 -14.06 5.43
CA ALA A 202 -12.75 -13.70 6.83
C ALA A 202 -12.95 -12.20 7.08
N VAL A 203 -12.44 -11.33 6.19
CA VAL A 203 -12.69 -9.88 6.22
C VAL A 203 -14.18 -9.60 6.14
N TYR A 204 -14.87 -10.14 5.14
CA TYR A 204 -16.30 -9.91 4.95
C TYR A 204 -17.12 -10.35 6.17
N CYS A 205 -16.75 -11.47 6.80
CA CYS A 205 -17.41 -11.98 7.98
C CYS A 205 -17.13 -11.19 9.27
N SER A 206 -15.95 -10.58 9.40
CA SER A 206 -15.51 -9.89 10.62
C SER A 206 -15.80 -8.38 10.63
N THR A 207 -16.03 -7.78 9.47
CA THR A 207 -16.20 -6.33 9.33
C THR A 207 -17.67 -5.90 9.34
N TRP A 208 -17.90 -4.61 9.62
CA TRP A 208 -19.20 -3.93 9.52
C TRP A 208 -18.99 -2.49 9.05
N GLU A 209 -20.07 -1.84 8.68
CA GLU A 209 -20.08 -0.45 8.21
C GLU A 209 -21.12 0.36 8.96
N ARG A 210 -20.99 1.68 8.91
CA ARG A 210 -21.96 2.65 9.44
C ARG A 210 -23.27 2.57 8.65
N SER A 211 -24.34 3.10 9.25
CA SER A 211 -25.63 3.14 8.56
C SER A 211 -25.62 4.20 7.43
N PRO A 212 -26.46 4.03 6.40
CA PRO A 212 -26.63 5.04 5.36
C PRO A 212 -27.07 6.41 5.88
N GLU A 213 -27.73 6.45 7.04
CA GLU A 213 -28.19 7.68 7.72
C GLU A 213 -27.04 8.47 8.35
N GLU A 214 -25.96 7.77 8.74
CA GLU A 214 -24.75 8.39 9.31
C GLU A 214 -23.80 8.93 8.24
N VAL A 215 -24.06 8.65 6.96
CA VAL A 215 -23.18 8.99 5.83
C VAL A 215 -23.93 9.89 4.85
N ALA A 216 -23.42 11.11 4.63
CA ALA A 216 -23.96 12.01 3.63
C ALA A 216 -23.87 11.38 2.22
N GLN A 217 -24.99 11.36 1.51
CA GLN A 217 -25.07 10.83 0.15
C GLN A 217 -25.32 11.97 -0.82
N GLU A 218 -24.70 11.89 -1.97
CA GLU A 218 -24.90 12.83 -3.05
C GLU A 218 -25.71 12.20 -4.19
N LYS A 219 -26.71 12.94 -4.68
CA LYS A 219 -27.39 12.57 -5.92
C LYS A 219 -26.54 12.99 -7.10
N ILE A 220 -26.22 12.07 -7.96
CA ILE A 220 -25.46 12.29 -9.20
C ILE A 220 -26.39 11.95 -10.35
N ASP A 221 -26.84 12.97 -11.07
CA ASP A 221 -27.86 12.82 -12.11
C ASP A 221 -27.24 12.55 -13.49
N ASN A 222 -25.93 12.85 -13.68
CA ASN A 222 -25.28 12.74 -14.99
C ASN A 222 -23.84 12.19 -14.86
N ALA A 223 -23.44 11.26 -15.74
CA ALA A 223 -22.12 10.65 -15.76
C ALA A 223 -20.97 11.66 -15.97
N TRP A 224 -21.18 12.71 -16.77
CA TRP A 224 -20.19 13.76 -16.96
C TRP A 224 -19.98 14.62 -15.71
N GLU A 225 -21.03 14.93 -15.00
CA GLU A 225 -20.97 15.62 -13.70
C GLU A 225 -20.27 14.75 -12.68
N ALA A 226 -20.51 13.43 -12.68
CA ALA A 226 -19.80 12.49 -11.83
C ALA A 226 -18.28 12.52 -12.07
N ILE A 227 -17.85 12.52 -13.33
CA ILE A 227 -16.42 12.60 -13.69
C ILE A 227 -15.82 13.94 -13.26
N LYS A 228 -16.49 15.06 -13.56
CA LYS A 228 -16.06 16.40 -13.15
C LYS A 228 -15.93 16.50 -11.64
N LYS A 229 -16.90 15.95 -10.91
CA LYS A 229 -16.93 15.92 -9.46
C LYS A 229 -15.80 15.06 -8.89
N LEU A 230 -15.53 13.90 -9.49
CA LEU A 230 -14.38 13.06 -9.12
C LEU A 230 -13.06 13.85 -9.16
N PHE A 231 -12.81 14.58 -10.25
CA PHE A 231 -11.60 15.41 -10.34
C PHE A 231 -11.59 16.53 -9.28
N ILE A 232 -12.72 17.22 -9.10
CA ILE A 232 -12.85 18.26 -8.07
C ILE A 232 -12.60 17.67 -6.68
N ASP A 233 -13.18 16.51 -6.37
CA ASP A 233 -13.02 15.83 -5.09
C ASP A 233 -11.56 15.44 -4.85
N VAL A 234 -10.91 14.78 -5.82
CA VAL A 234 -9.49 14.41 -5.71
C VAL A 234 -8.60 15.64 -5.53
N PHE A 235 -8.77 16.69 -6.33
CA PHE A 235 -7.97 17.91 -6.18
C PHE A 235 -8.29 18.68 -4.90
N SER A 236 -9.53 18.63 -4.41
CA SER A 236 -9.93 19.27 -3.16
C SER A 236 -9.25 18.65 -1.94
N THR A 237 -8.89 17.33 -1.98
CA THR A 237 -8.17 16.68 -0.88
C THR A 237 -6.82 17.34 -0.60
N PHE A 238 -6.15 17.89 -1.62
CA PHE A 238 -4.87 18.58 -1.46
C PHE A 238 -4.98 19.92 -0.69
N ARG A 239 -6.19 20.42 -0.45
CA ARG A 239 -6.41 21.61 0.40
C ARG A 239 -6.23 21.28 1.88
N ASN A 240 -6.52 20.06 2.30
CA ASN A 240 -6.34 19.57 3.66
C ASN A 240 -4.84 19.54 4.01
N ARG A 241 -4.44 20.32 5.04
CA ARG A 241 -3.02 20.42 5.47
C ARG A 241 -2.50 19.09 5.99
N SER A 242 -3.28 18.36 6.79
CA SER A 242 -2.90 17.07 7.33
C SER A 242 -2.68 16.05 6.20
N PHE A 243 -3.52 16.05 5.17
CA PHE A 243 -3.33 15.21 4.00
C PHE A 243 -2.02 15.49 3.28
N ARG A 244 -1.74 16.78 2.98
CA ARG A 244 -0.46 17.13 2.32
C ARG A 244 0.76 16.69 3.11
N ARG A 245 0.75 16.85 4.45
CA ARG A 245 1.83 16.41 5.35
C ARG A 245 2.01 14.88 5.29
N VAL A 246 0.95 14.12 5.46
CA VAL A 246 0.98 12.65 5.43
C VAL A 246 1.32 12.13 4.03
N LEU A 247 0.74 12.71 2.97
CA LEU A 247 0.97 12.32 1.60
C LEU A 247 2.43 12.56 1.16
N SER A 248 3.08 13.64 1.62
CA SER A 248 4.49 13.91 1.33
C SER A 248 5.41 12.83 1.94
N VAL A 249 5.11 12.38 3.15
CA VAL A 249 5.80 11.23 3.78
C VAL A 249 5.53 9.96 3.00
N TYR A 250 4.29 9.74 2.58
CA TYR A 250 3.90 8.58 1.80
C TYR A 250 4.62 8.50 0.45
N LEU A 251 4.71 9.64 -0.26
CA LEU A 251 5.43 9.74 -1.54
C LEU A 251 6.90 9.34 -1.37
N THR A 252 7.59 9.94 -0.40
CA THR A 252 9.01 9.66 -0.14
C THR A 252 9.24 8.22 0.32
N MET A 253 8.34 7.69 1.15
CA MET A 253 8.37 6.30 1.60
C MET A 253 8.22 5.32 0.44
N LYS A 254 7.23 5.52 -0.41
CA LYS A 254 6.97 4.62 -1.55
C LYS A 254 8.03 4.72 -2.62
N PHE A 255 8.58 5.91 -2.82
CA PHE A 255 9.73 6.10 -3.70
C PHE A 255 10.96 5.33 -3.21
N ALA A 256 11.33 5.46 -1.93
CA ALA A 256 12.44 4.72 -1.33
C ALA A 256 12.25 3.19 -1.42
N ALA A 257 11.02 2.71 -1.16
CA ALA A 257 10.67 1.30 -1.28
C ALA A 257 10.78 0.79 -2.72
N ALA A 258 10.36 1.59 -3.70
CA ALA A 258 10.45 1.26 -5.12
C ALA A 258 11.91 1.29 -5.61
N CYS A 259 12.73 2.25 -5.17
CA CYS A 259 14.17 2.27 -5.44
C CYS A 259 14.86 1.01 -4.92
N TRP A 260 14.56 0.61 -3.66
CA TRP A 260 15.06 -0.63 -3.09
C TRP A 260 14.68 -1.84 -3.95
N SER A 261 13.41 -1.98 -4.28
CA SER A 261 12.90 -3.11 -5.06
C SER A 261 13.52 -3.19 -6.46
N ALA A 262 13.75 -2.05 -7.10
CA ALA A 262 14.31 -1.98 -8.46
C ALA A 262 15.80 -2.35 -8.51
N CYS A 263 16.58 -1.97 -7.50
CA CYS A 263 18.03 -2.16 -7.54
C CYS A 263 18.52 -3.40 -6.77
N LEU A 264 17.69 -4.05 -5.94
CA LEU A 264 18.10 -5.08 -4.98
C LEU A 264 18.84 -6.26 -5.63
N SER A 265 18.23 -6.91 -6.62
CA SER A 265 18.85 -8.07 -7.29
C SER A 265 20.16 -7.68 -8.00
N PHE A 266 20.21 -6.49 -8.61
CA PHE A 266 21.44 -5.97 -9.22
C PHE A 266 22.52 -5.68 -8.17
N PHE A 267 22.14 -5.15 -7.02
CA PHE A 267 23.05 -4.89 -5.91
C PHE A 267 23.69 -6.19 -5.38
N ILE A 268 22.88 -7.24 -5.18
CA ILE A 268 23.36 -8.55 -4.70
C ILE A 268 24.33 -9.17 -5.71
N VAL A 269 23.96 -9.18 -7.00
CA VAL A 269 24.75 -9.85 -8.03
C VAL A 269 25.99 -9.05 -8.42
N TYR A 270 25.86 -7.77 -8.74
CA TYR A 270 26.94 -6.99 -9.34
C TYR A 270 27.78 -6.19 -8.34
N SER A 271 27.21 -5.79 -7.18
CA SER A 271 27.98 -5.04 -6.18
C SER A 271 28.55 -5.93 -5.08
N LEU A 272 27.81 -6.97 -4.64
CA LEU A 272 28.29 -7.93 -3.66
C LEU A 272 28.96 -9.16 -4.28
N GLY A 273 28.66 -9.47 -5.55
CA GLY A 273 29.20 -10.63 -6.26
C GLY A 273 28.59 -11.96 -5.79
N ILE A 274 27.37 -11.93 -5.25
CA ILE A 274 26.65 -13.11 -4.76
C ILE A 274 25.75 -13.64 -5.87
N ALA A 275 25.77 -14.95 -6.10
CA ALA A 275 24.93 -15.57 -7.12
C ALA A 275 23.44 -15.39 -6.81
N LYS A 276 22.64 -15.10 -7.85
CA LYS A 276 21.19 -14.82 -7.74
C LYS A 276 20.40 -15.93 -7.02
N SER A 277 20.82 -17.18 -7.20
CA SER A 277 20.21 -18.35 -6.55
C SER A 277 20.20 -18.27 -5.00
N TYR A 278 21.13 -17.53 -4.39
CA TYR A 278 21.18 -17.36 -2.94
C TYR A 278 20.33 -16.21 -2.42
N GLU A 279 19.82 -15.31 -3.28
CA GLU A 279 19.05 -14.11 -2.89
C GLU A 279 17.86 -14.46 -1.97
N SER A 280 17.03 -15.41 -2.40
CA SER A 280 15.83 -15.81 -1.64
C SER A 280 16.16 -16.40 -0.27
N VAL A 281 17.21 -17.20 -0.18
CA VAL A 281 17.65 -17.85 1.07
C VAL A 281 18.17 -16.80 2.06
N MET A 282 18.96 -15.83 1.55
CA MET A 282 19.54 -14.77 2.37
C MET A 282 18.48 -13.79 2.90
N GLU A 283 17.34 -13.65 2.23
CA GLU A 283 16.23 -12.81 2.67
C GLU A 283 15.32 -13.46 3.71
N MET A 284 15.36 -14.78 3.87
CA MET A 284 14.49 -15.51 4.80
C MET A 284 14.53 -14.99 6.25
N PRO A 285 15.72 -14.76 6.86
CA PRO A 285 15.78 -14.22 8.22
C PRO A 285 15.02 -12.89 8.35
N GLY A 286 15.16 -12.01 7.36
CA GLY A 286 14.46 -10.73 7.36
C GLY A 286 12.93 -10.86 7.23
N LYS A 287 12.43 -11.84 6.50
CA LYS A 287 10.98 -12.10 6.39
C LYS A 287 10.39 -12.55 7.73
N ILE A 288 11.12 -13.39 8.47
CA ILE A 288 10.74 -13.82 9.82
C ILE A 288 10.74 -12.63 10.78
N VAL A 289 11.82 -11.84 10.78
CA VAL A 289 11.95 -10.60 11.59
C VAL A 289 10.80 -9.65 11.28
N ALA A 290 10.41 -9.47 10.02
CA ALA A 290 9.31 -8.60 9.63
C ALA A 290 7.98 -8.96 10.31
N ILE A 291 7.65 -10.26 10.40
CA ILE A 291 6.42 -10.73 11.04
C ILE A 291 6.41 -10.39 12.52
N VAL A 292 7.48 -10.77 13.24
CA VAL A 292 7.59 -10.59 14.70
C VAL A 292 7.66 -9.10 15.05
N CYS A 293 8.48 -8.35 14.34
CA CYS A 293 8.74 -6.95 14.66
C CYS A 293 7.59 -6.00 14.29
N THR A 294 6.68 -6.40 13.37
CA THR A 294 5.45 -5.63 13.16
C THR A 294 4.66 -5.46 14.45
N ALA A 295 4.52 -6.52 15.25
CA ALA A 295 3.82 -6.44 16.53
C ALA A 295 4.50 -5.48 17.52
N VAL A 296 5.83 -5.41 17.51
CA VAL A 296 6.61 -4.48 18.34
C VAL A 296 6.31 -3.03 17.93
N TRP A 297 6.31 -2.73 16.61
CA TRP A 297 6.01 -1.39 16.10
C TRP A 297 4.58 -0.97 16.39
N VAL A 298 3.61 -1.88 16.24
CA VAL A 298 2.21 -1.64 16.59
C VAL A 298 2.06 -1.29 18.07
N ALA A 299 2.68 -2.07 18.97
CA ALA A 299 2.64 -1.82 20.41
C ALA A 299 3.35 -0.51 20.79
N TRP A 300 4.45 -0.19 20.13
CA TRP A 300 5.20 1.05 20.38
C TRP A 300 4.41 2.27 19.93
N MET A 301 3.84 2.25 18.73
CA MET A 301 2.96 3.30 18.21
C MET A 301 1.76 3.56 19.14
N ALA A 302 1.11 2.50 19.61
CA ALA A 302 -0.03 2.61 20.51
C ALA A 302 0.31 3.24 21.88
N LYS A 303 1.57 3.14 22.34
CA LYS A 303 2.04 3.67 23.64
C LYS A 303 2.65 5.05 23.55
N LYS A 304 3.42 5.34 22.52
CA LYS A 304 4.28 6.54 22.40
C LYS A 304 3.87 7.51 21.29
N GLY A 305 2.79 7.19 20.53
CA GLY A 305 2.37 7.97 19.37
C GLY A 305 3.31 7.80 18.17
N PHE A 306 3.18 8.73 17.20
CA PHE A 306 3.84 8.62 15.89
C PHE A 306 5.33 8.99 15.89
N HIS A 307 5.71 10.11 16.51
CA HIS A 307 7.02 10.75 16.28
C HIS A 307 8.22 9.91 16.69
N THR A 308 8.27 9.41 17.93
CA THR A 308 9.42 8.65 18.44
C THR A 308 9.68 7.37 17.64
N PRO A 309 8.66 6.49 17.39
CA PRO A 309 8.85 5.34 16.53
C PRO A 309 9.23 5.72 15.10
N TRP A 310 8.71 6.82 14.56
CA TRP A 310 9.03 7.29 13.22
C TRP A 310 10.50 7.63 13.05
N TYR A 311 11.07 8.43 13.95
CA TYR A 311 12.49 8.78 13.90
C TYR A 311 13.39 7.55 13.99
N VAL A 312 13.09 6.63 14.90
CA VAL A 312 13.88 5.40 15.07
C VAL A 312 13.79 4.52 13.82
N SER A 313 12.61 4.35 13.23
CA SER A 313 12.45 3.53 12.04
C SER A 313 13.17 4.11 10.82
N THR A 314 13.05 5.42 10.59
CA THR A 314 13.63 6.08 9.40
C THR A 314 15.15 6.20 9.49
N ILE A 315 15.67 6.63 10.64
CA ILE A 315 17.13 6.76 10.87
C ILE A 315 17.79 5.39 10.86
N GLY A 316 17.19 4.40 11.53
CA GLY A 316 17.68 3.03 11.54
C GLY A 316 17.69 2.39 10.16
N ALA A 317 16.63 2.60 9.35
CA ALA A 317 16.59 2.12 7.97
C ALA A 317 17.68 2.78 7.11
N ALA A 318 17.87 4.10 7.23
CA ALA A 318 18.92 4.82 6.51
C ALA A 318 20.33 4.33 6.90
N ALA A 319 20.59 4.12 8.19
CA ALA A 319 21.87 3.60 8.68
C ALA A 319 22.18 2.20 8.12
N CYS A 320 21.18 1.32 8.03
CA CYS A 320 21.35 0.01 7.41
C CYS A 320 21.68 0.10 5.91
N ILE A 321 21.07 1.03 5.16
CA ILE A 321 21.42 1.24 3.75
C ILE A 321 22.88 1.72 3.61
N ILE A 322 23.33 2.60 4.50
CA ILE A 322 24.73 3.04 4.53
C ILE A 322 25.65 1.85 4.82
N ALA A 323 25.27 0.97 5.77
CA ALA A 323 26.03 -0.22 6.08
C ALA A 323 26.10 -1.20 4.88
N PHE A 324 24.99 -1.44 4.16
CA PHE A 324 25.00 -2.21 2.93
C PHE A 324 25.99 -1.66 1.91
N ASN A 325 25.99 -0.35 1.69
CA ASN A 325 26.89 0.30 0.76
C ASN A 325 28.36 0.23 1.23
N PHE A 326 28.63 0.33 2.53
CA PHE A 326 29.98 0.16 3.08
C PHE A 326 30.56 -1.22 2.72
N PHE A 327 29.79 -2.30 2.91
CA PHE A 327 30.23 -3.65 2.53
C PHE A 327 30.37 -3.79 1.01
N ALA A 328 29.47 -3.21 0.21
CA ALA A 328 29.56 -3.26 -1.24
C ALA A 328 30.78 -2.50 -1.77
N PHE A 329 31.06 -1.29 -1.29
CA PHE A 329 32.26 -0.54 -1.67
C PHE A 329 33.55 -1.26 -1.21
N GLY A 330 33.54 -1.85 -0.01
CA GLY A 330 34.66 -2.68 0.45
C GLY A 330 34.90 -3.89 -0.46
N ARG A 331 33.81 -4.52 -0.97
CA ARG A 331 33.90 -5.62 -1.93
C ARG A 331 34.42 -5.15 -3.29
N ILE A 332 33.93 -4.04 -3.82
CA ILE A 332 34.39 -3.45 -5.10
C ILE A 332 35.87 -3.10 -5.03
N ASN A 333 36.34 -2.57 -3.91
CA ASN A 333 37.75 -2.17 -3.70
C ASN A 333 38.66 -3.34 -3.28
N GLY A 334 38.13 -4.58 -3.20
CA GLY A 334 38.91 -5.75 -2.81
C GLY A 334 39.26 -5.85 -1.31
N ALA A 335 38.65 -5.02 -0.44
CA ALA A 335 38.87 -5.08 1.01
C ALA A 335 38.13 -6.27 1.67
N PHE A 336 37.03 -6.73 1.06
CA PHE A 336 36.24 -7.87 1.53
C PHE A 336 36.08 -8.91 0.44
N ASP A 337 36.05 -10.17 0.82
CA ASP A 337 35.74 -11.29 -0.09
C ASP A 337 34.22 -11.56 -0.19
N VAL A 338 33.82 -12.44 -1.11
CA VAL A 338 32.41 -12.82 -1.31
C VAL A 338 31.84 -13.51 -0.08
N THR A 339 32.66 -14.30 0.63
CA THR A 339 32.24 -15.03 1.83
C THR A 339 31.85 -14.07 2.95
N THR A 340 32.62 -13.01 3.14
CA THR A 340 32.27 -11.92 4.10
C THR A 340 30.96 -11.25 3.73
N ALA A 341 30.73 -10.97 2.42
CA ALA A 341 29.48 -10.39 1.96
C ALA A 341 28.28 -11.35 2.17
N MET A 342 28.45 -12.65 1.93
CA MET A 342 27.41 -13.68 2.16
C MET A 342 27.00 -13.81 3.63
N ILE A 343 27.91 -13.55 4.56
CA ILE A 343 27.62 -13.57 6.02
C ILE A 343 27.01 -12.23 6.46
N ALA A 344 27.56 -11.11 6.01
CA ALA A 344 27.14 -9.78 6.45
C ALA A 344 25.74 -9.40 5.92
N TYR A 345 25.43 -9.76 4.67
CA TYR A 345 24.18 -9.36 4.02
C TYR A 345 22.92 -9.84 4.79
N PRO A 346 22.71 -11.13 5.11
CA PRO A 346 21.51 -11.57 5.81
C PRO A 346 21.38 -10.96 7.21
N ILE A 347 22.49 -10.68 7.91
CA ILE A 347 22.47 -10.04 9.22
C ILE A 347 21.99 -8.60 9.10
N ILE A 348 22.61 -7.82 8.20
CA ILE A 348 22.22 -6.42 7.97
C ILE A 348 20.78 -6.38 7.43
N PHE A 349 20.39 -7.32 6.56
CA PHE A 349 19.04 -7.41 6.02
C PHE A 349 17.98 -7.68 7.09
N ALA A 350 18.27 -8.55 8.05
CA ALA A 350 17.38 -8.81 9.18
C ALA A 350 17.22 -7.56 10.08
N ILE A 351 18.31 -6.85 10.36
CA ILE A 351 18.29 -5.59 11.12
C ILE A 351 17.54 -4.50 10.34
N TRP A 352 17.82 -4.39 9.05
CA TRP A 352 17.12 -3.44 8.18
C TRP A 352 15.62 -3.72 8.13
N LYS A 353 15.20 -4.99 8.02
CA LYS A 353 13.79 -5.37 8.03
C LYS A 353 13.08 -4.96 9.31
N PHE A 354 13.74 -5.00 10.47
CA PHE A 354 13.16 -4.45 11.68
C PHE A 354 12.74 -2.99 11.52
N PHE A 355 13.65 -2.12 11.08
CA PHE A 355 13.36 -0.70 10.88
C PHE A 355 12.41 -0.44 9.70
N TYR A 356 12.59 -1.16 8.60
CA TYR A 356 11.80 -1.00 7.39
C TYR A 356 10.32 -1.34 7.59
N VAL A 357 10.00 -2.32 8.42
CA VAL A 357 8.61 -2.65 8.77
C VAL A 357 7.94 -1.51 9.53
N GLY A 358 8.65 -0.90 10.48
CA GLY A 358 8.17 0.31 11.15
C GLY A 358 7.93 1.46 10.17
N PHE A 359 8.88 1.69 9.28
CA PHE A 359 8.77 2.69 8.22
C PHE A 359 7.55 2.48 7.31
N GLN A 360 7.21 1.24 6.99
CA GLN A 360 6.04 0.91 6.17
C GLN A 360 4.71 1.04 6.91
N TYR A 361 4.67 0.71 8.21
CA TYR A 361 3.46 0.69 9.01
C TYR A 361 3.05 2.07 9.53
N LEU A 362 4.03 2.85 10.03
CA LEU A 362 3.75 4.06 10.80
C LEU A 362 2.94 5.13 10.03
N PRO A 363 3.19 5.42 8.74
CA PRO A 363 2.42 6.42 8.00
C PRO A 363 0.97 6.04 7.71
N ASP A 364 0.65 4.75 7.73
CA ASP A 364 -0.73 4.27 7.53
C ASP A 364 -1.64 4.68 8.70
N VAL A 365 -1.09 4.88 9.89
CA VAL A 365 -1.89 5.25 11.07
C VAL A 365 -2.40 6.69 10.98
N PRO A 366 -1.58 7.74 10.81
CA PRO A 366 -2.10 9.10 10.63
C PRO A 366 -2.98 9.23 9.37
N MET A 367 -2.74 8.44 8.32
CA MET A 367 -3.59 8.45 7.12
C MET A 367 -5.05 8.08 7.42
N ASN A 368 -5.29 7.22 8.42
CA ASN A 368 -6.65 6.84 8.83
C ASN A 368 -7.44 7.98 9.52
N TYR A 369 -6.77 9.09 9.89
CA TYR A 369 -7.42 10.27 10.53
C TYR A 369 -7.59 11.44 9.57
N VAL A 370 -6.94 11.41 8.43
CA VAL A 370 -7.08 12.46 7.41
C VAL A 370 -8.53 12.67 6.97
N PRO A 371 -9.37 11.63 6.79
CA PRO A 371 -10.78 11.80 6.48
C PRO A 371 -11.60 12.45 7.61
N ASP A 372 -11.21 12.28 8.89
CA ASP A 372 -11.90 12.97 9.99
C ASP A 372 -11.59 14.49 9.96
N VAL A 373 -10.35 14.86 9.56
CA VAL A 373 -10.01 16.28 9.31
C VAL A 373 -10.77 16.83 8.11
N ASP A 374 -10.99 16.03 7.08
CA ASP A 374 -11.82 16.42 5.94
C ASP A 374 -13.29 16.61 6.35
N GLU A 375 -13.79 15.78 7.25
CA GLU A 375 -15.12 15.90 7.80
C GLU A 375 -15.31 17.21 8.57
N LEU A 376 -14.28 17.69 9.30
CA LEU A 376 -14.27 19.03 9.90
C LEU A 376 -14.41 20.14 8.85
N ILE A 377 -13.73 19.99 7.70
CA ILE A 377 -13.73 21.01 6.63
C ILE A 377 -15.04 21.00 5.85
N THR A 378 -15.55 19.80 5.49
CA THR A 378 -16.58 19.63 4.46
C THR A 378 -17.90 19.08 4.98
N LEU A 379 -17.98 18.65 6.23
CA LEU A 379 -19.08 17.87 6.83
C LEU A 379 -19.38 16.55 6.09
N ARG A 380 -18.50 16.12 5.20
CA ARG A 380 -18.65 14.92 4.38
C ARG A 380 -17.61 13.87 4.72
N ARG A 381 -17.96 12.60 4.51
CA ARG A 381 -17.07 11.47 4.69
C ARG A 381 -16.62 10.95 3.32
N ARG A 382 -15.37 11.28 2.94
CA ARG A 382 -14.80 10.96 1.64
C ARG A 382 -13.57 10.06 1.76
N GLU A 383 -13.65 9.02 2.60
CA GLU A 383 -12.51 8.12 2.89
C GLU A 383 -11.96 7.44 1.62
N GLY A 384 -12.84 7.11 0.66
CA GLY A 384 -12.44 6.47 -0.60
C GLY A 384 -11.62 7.38 -1.49
N VAL A 385 -11.96 8.66 -1.55
CA VAL A 385 -11.20 9.65 -2.35
C VAL A 385 -9.78 9.80 -1.81
N TYR A 386 -9.60 9.85 -0.48
CA TYR A 386 -8.29 9.93 0.17
C TYR A 386 -7.47 8.65 -0.06
N SER A 387 -8.09 7.49 0.07
CA SER A 387 -7.41 6.21 -0.21
C SER A 387 -7.02 6.09 -1.69
N ALA A 388 -7.86 6.57 -2.59
CA ALA A 388 -7.56 6.59 -4.02
C ALA A 388 -6.42 7.54 -4.36
N ALA A 389 -6.41 8.75 -3.79
CA ALA A 389 -5.32 9.71 -3.96
C ALA A 389 -3.99 9.15 -3.42
N GLN A 390 -4.01 8.45 -2.29
CA GLN A 390 -2.86 7.76 -1.72
C GLN A 390 -2.32 6.68 -2.68
N GLN A 391 -3.18 5.84 -3.24
CA GLN A 391 -2.79 4.81 -4.21
C GLN A 391 -2.21 5.42 -5.49
N PHE A 392 -2.81 6.48 -5.99
CA PHE A 392 -2.31 7.20 -7.17
C PHE A 392 -0.88 7.73 -6.95
N VAL A 393 -0.62 8.35 -5.80
CA VAL A 393 0.73 8.84 -5.43
C VAL A 393 1.72 7.68 -5.31
N GLN A 394 1.30 6.53 -4.78
CA GLN A 394 2.14 5.34 -4.71
C GLN A 394 2.55 4.84 -6.11
N GLN A 395 1.62 4.84 -7.07
CA GLN A 395 1.93 4.43 -8.45
C GLN A 395 2.90 5.40 -9.13
N ILE A 396 2.70 6.72 -8.95
CA ILE A 396 3.64 7.72 -9.45
C ILE A 396 5.04 7.52 -8.86
N ALA A 397 5.15 7.33 -7.55
CA ALA A 397 6.42 7.10 -6.88
C ALA A 397 7.15 5.88 -7.44
N SER A 398 6.42 4.78 -7.65
CA SER A 398 6.98 3.55 -8.21
C SER A 398 7.43 3.71 -9.66
N ALA A 399 6.65 4.40 -10.48
CA ALA A 399 7.00 4.68 -11.87
C ALA A 399 8.24 5.58 -11.99
N LEU A 400 8.32 6.63 -11.18
CA LEU A 400 9.50 7.52 -11.15
C LEU A 400 10.76 6.77 -10.71
N ALA A 401 10.67 5.95 -9.67
CA ALA A 401 11.81 5.13 -9.21
C ALA A 401 12.29 4.17 -10.30
N ALA A 402 11.38 3.46 -10.97
CA ALA A 402 11.73 2.55 -12.06
C ALA A 402 12.36 3.28 -13.25
N THR A 403 11.84 4.45 -13.61
CA THR A 403 12.39 5.27 -14.70
C THR A 403 13.80 5.75 -14.37
N LEU A 404 14.00 6.30 -13.17
CA LEU A 404 15.32 6.77 -12.73
C LEU A 404 16.32 5.63 -12.63
N TRP A 405 15.89 4.44 -12.20
CA TRP A 405 16.71 3.24 -12.20
C TRP A 405 17.16 2.87 -13.62
N SER A 406 16.23 2.81 -14.57
CA SER A 406 16.54 2.46 -15.96
C SER A 406 17.52 3.45 -16.59
N VAL A 407 17.36 4.75 -16.34
CA VAL A 407 18.28 5.79 -16.80
C VAL A 407 19.66 5.65 -16.16
N ALA A 408 19.73 5.45 -14.83
CA ALA A 408 20.99 5.26 -14.13
C ALA A 408 21.76 4.02 -14.65
N LEU A 409 21.04 2.92 -14.88
CA LEU A 409 21.64 1.70 -15.41
C LEU A 409 22.14 1.90 -16.84
N ALA A 410 21.38 2.56 -17.72
CA ALA A 410 21.82 2.88 -19.08
C ALA A 410 23.06 3.79 -19.09
N MET A 411 23.09 4.81 -18.24
CA MET A 411 24.24 5.71 -18.11
C MET A 411 25.51 5.03 -17.56
N SER A 412 25.33 3.94 -16.79
CA SER A 412 26.47 3.17 -16.26
C SER A 412 27.19 2.33 -17.30
N GLY A 413 26.63 2.19 -18.52
CA GLY A 413 27.16 1.31 -19.56
C GLY A 413 26.86 -0.16 -19.32
N PHE A 414 25.76 -0.48 -18.61
CA PHE A 414 25.36 -1.84 -18.31
C PHE A 414 25.17 -2.67 -19.61
N ILE A 415 25.82 -3.81 -19.67
CA ILE A 415 25.76 -4.74 -20.81
C ILE A 415 24.69 -5.79 -20.52
N SER A 416 23.56 -5.73 -21.24
CA SER A 416 22.53 -6.77 -21.20
C SER A 416 22.97 -7.99 -22.01
N SER A 417 22.88 -9.19 -21.44
CA SER A 417 23.09 -10.44 -22.16
C SER A 417 21.82 -11.27 -22.21
N THR A 418 21.54 -11.85 -23.37
CA THR A 418 20.53 -12.89 -23.55
C THR A 418 21.14 -14.25 -23.11
N GLY A 419 21.24 -14.46 -21.79
CA GLY A 419 21.87 -15.65 -21.24
C GLY A 419 22.22 -15.43 -19.76
N ASN A 420 23.08 -16.28 -19.23
CA ASN A 420 23.48 -16.20 -17.82
C ASN A 420 24.23 -14.87 -17.54
N SER A 421 23.46 -13.81 -17.27
CA SER A 421 23.96 -12.43 -17.15
C SER A 421 25.00 -12.23 -16.02
N ALA A 422 25.10 -13.19 -15.10
CA ALA A 422 26.12 -13.23 -14.06
C ALA A 422 27.54 -13.54 -14.60
N GLN A 423 27.66 -14.04 -15.83
CA GLN A 423 28.95 -14.39 -16.45
C GLN A 423 29.55 -13.27 -17.32
N VAL A 424 28.78 -12.19 -17.59
CA VAL A 424 29.28 -11.05 -18.35
C VAL A 424 29.98 -10.09 -17.43
N GLN A 425 31.28 -9.88 -17.69
CA GLN A 425 32.07 -8.90 -16.92
C GLN A 425 31.54 -7.48 -17.21
N GLN A 426 30.95 -6.87 -16.21
CA GLN A 426 30.38 -5.53 -16.31
C GLN A 426 31.45 -4.46 -16.15
N PRO A 427 31.30 -3.27 -16.77
CA PRO A 427 32.16 -2.12 -16.51
C PRO A 427 32.22 -1.77 -15.04
N ALA A 428 33.37 -1.28 -14.56
CA ALA A 428 33.56 -0.87 -13.14
C ALA A 428 32.59 0.23 -12.68
N SER A 429 32.03 1.01 -13.62
CA SER A 429 31.00 2.02 -13.36
C SER A 429 29.67 1.42 -12.88
N VAL A 430 29.31 0.20 -13.29
CA VAL A 430 28.03 -0.42 -12.99
C VAL A 430 27.80 -0.64 -11.48
N PRO A 431 28.67 -1.36 -10.74
CA PRO A 431 28.48 -1.55 -9.31
C PRO A 431 28.51 -0.24 -8.52
N ILE A 432 29.30 0.74 -8.94
CA ILE A 432 29.36 2.07 -8.30
C ILE A 432 28.02 2.79 -8.51
N THR A 433 27.46 2.77 -9.73
CA THR A 433 26.15 3.38 -10.02
C THR A 433 25.04 2.73 -9.22
N ILE A 434 25.03 1.40 -9.08
CA ILE A 434 24.05 0.66 -8.27
C ILE A 434 24.12 1.11 -6.82
N CYS A 435 25.32 1.15 -6.23
CA CYS A 435 25.53 1.63 -4.86
C CYS A 435 25.09 3.08 -4.67
N THR A 436 25.44 3.96 -5.61
CA THR A 436 25.06 5.38 -5.56
C THR A 436 23.54 5.57 -5.66
N TYR A 437 22.90 4.85 -6.58
CA TYR A 437 21.44 4.86 -6.71
C TYR A 437 20.74 4.38 -5.43
N MET A 438 21.23 3.32 -4.83
CA MET A 438 20.71 2.79 -3.57
C MET A 438 20.92 3.78 -2.42
N LEU A 439 22.08 4.43 -2.34
CA LEU A 439 22.38 5.41 -1.30
C LEU A 439 21.47 6.65 -1.42
N ILE A 440 21.37 7.23 -2.60
CA ILE A 440 20.55 8.43 -2.82
C ILE A 440 19.06 8.10 -2.80
N GLY A 441 18.63 7.07 -3.52
CA GLY A 441 17.23 6.69 -3.69
C GLY A 441 16.61 6.07 -2.43
N CYS A 442 17.40 5.34 -1.63
CA CYS A 442 16.87 4.76 -0.39
C CYS A 442 17.25 5.61 0.83
N ALA A 443 18.55 5.72 1.17
CA ALA A 443 18.95 6.42 2.40
C ALA A 443 18.61 7.91 2.36
N GLY A 444 18.81 8.60 1.23
CA GLY A 444 18.45 10.01 1.06
C GLY A 444 16.96 10.24 1.27
N PHE A 445 16.11 9.38 0.69
CA PHE A 445 14.65 9.49 0.84
C PHE A 445 14.16 9.01 2.22
N PHE A 446 14.86 8.10 2.93
CA PHE A 446 14.56 7.82 4.34
C PHE A 446 14.84 9.05 5.22
N ILE A 447 15.94 9.75 5.01
CA ILE A 447 16.26 10.98 5.73
C ILE A 447 15.25 12.09 5.40
N LEU A 448 14.93 12.29 4.12
CA LEU A 448 13.91 13.25 3.70
C LEU A 448 12.55 12.93 4.33
N SER A 449 12.16 11.66 4.34
CA SER A 449 10.92 11.18 4.96
C SER A 449 10.92 11.42 6.48
N CYS A 450 12.08 11.27 7.13
CA CYS A 450 12.27 11.61 8.55
C CYS A 450 11.96 13.08 8.82
N ILE A 451 12.51 13.99 8.02
CA ILE A 451 12.30 15.44 8.12
C ILE A 451 10.84 15.81 7.84
N LEU A 452 10.22 15.22 6.82
CA LEU A 452 8.81 15.50 6.49
C LEU A 452 7.86 14.96 7.57
N GLY A 453 8.17 13.82 8.15
CA GLY A 453 7.35 13.20 9.21
C GLY A 453 7.35 14.00 10.52
N SER A 454 8.37 14.85 10.78
CA SER A 454 8.37 15.75 11.93
C SER A 454 7.23 16.80 11.89
N ARG A 455 6.66 17.03 10.69
CA ARG A 455 5.56 17.99 10.47
C ARG A 455 4.17 17.38 10.60
N ILE A 456 4.07 16.08 10.87
CA ILE A 456 2.77 15.41 11.07
C ILE A 456 2.33 15.65 12.51
N HIS A 457 1.28 16.43 12.69
CA HIS A 457 0.67 16.74 13.98
C HIS A 457 -0.67 15.98 14.12
N VAL A 458 -0.62 14.67 14.07
CA VAL A 458 -1.80 13.80 14.17
C VAL A 458 -1.58 12.84 15.34
N ASP A 459 -1.66 13.38 16.55
CA ASP A 459 -1.59 12.60 17.78
C ASP A 459 -2.98 12.22 18.29
N LYS A 460 -3.02 11.21 19.17
CA LYS A 460 -4.28 10.72 19.75
C LYS A 460 -5.11 11.82 20.38
N THR A 461 -4.50 12.69 21.19
CA THR A 461 -5.19 13.76 21.89
C THR A 461 -5.83 14.77 20.94
N GLU A 462 -5.10 15.14 19.88
CA GLU A 462 -5.58 16.06 18.86
C GLU A 462 -6.73 15.46 18.05
N CYS A 463 -6.61 14.17 17.68
CA CYS A 463 -7.68 13.44 16.98
C CYS A 463 -8.94 13.31 17.83
N ASP A 464 -8.80 12.98 19.11
CA ASP A 464 -9.94 12.86 20.04
C ASP A 464 -10.64 14.21 20.21
N MET A 465 -9.89 15.32 20.31
CA MET A 465 -10.44 16.69 20.36
C MET A 465 -11.19 17.06 19.09
N LEU A 466 -10.62 16.76 17.92
CA LEU A 466 -11.23 17.02 16.61
C LEU A 466 -12.53 16.22 16.44
N CYS A 467 -12.52 14.94 16.72
CA CYS A 467 -13.71 14.09 16.60
C CYS A 467 -14.83 14.52 17.56
N ALA A 468 -14.46 14.92 18.78
CA ALA A 468 -15.42 15.45 19.75
C ALA A 468 -16.06 16.76 19.27
N GLU A 469 -15.27 17.64 18.63
CA GLU A 469 -15.75 18.92 18.11
C GLU A 469 -16.67 18.74 16.90
N VAL A 470 -16.29 17.86 15.94
CA VAL A 470 -17.16 17.53 14.80
C VAL A 470 -18.51 16.97 15.29
N LYS A 471 -18.47 16.10 16.31
CA LYS A 471 -19.68 15.56 16.92
C LYS A 471 -20.53 16.64 17.59
N ARG A 472 -19.91 17.54 18.36
CA ARG A 472 -20.59 18.65 19.05
C ARG A 472 -21.35 19.55 18.08
N VAL A 473 -20.70 19.94 16.97
CA VAL A 473 -21.32 20.81 15.96
C VAL A 473 -22.45 20.06 15.22
N ARG A 474 -22.31 18.79 14.92
CA ARG A 474 -23.38 17.96 14.33
C ARG A 474 -24.61 17.81 15.23
N GLU A 475 -24.40 17.81 16.53
CA GLU A 475 -25.50 17.75 17.53
C GLU A 475 -26.14 19.12 17.78
N GLY A 476 -25.80 20.14 16.98
CA GLY A 476 -26.39 21.48 17.05
C GLY A 476 -25.64 22.47 17.93
N GLY A 477 -24.41 22.16 18.34
CA GLY A 477 -23.54 23.10 19.06
C GLY A 477 -23.11 24.27 18.19
N LYS A 478 -23.16 25.52 18.76
CA LYS A 478 -22.75 26.71 18.01
C LYS A 478 -21.23 26.76 17.84
N MET A 479 -20.76 27.24 16.70
CA MET A 479 -19.32 27.40 16.40
C MET A 479 -18.65 28.41 17.35
N GLU A 480 -19.39 29.41 17.83
CA GLU A 480 -18.89 30.45 18.75
C GLU A 480 -18.50 29.91 20.14
N ASP A 481 -19.08 28.78 20.56
CA ASP A 481 -18.86 28.15 21.87
C ASP A 481 -17.61 27.23 21.89
N VAL A 482 -16.78 27.25 20.85
CA VAL A 482 -15.56 26.43 20.75
C VAL A 482 -14.50 26.86 21.78
N LYS A 483 -13.88 25.86 22.45
CA LYS A 483 -12.75 26.13 23.35
C LYS A 483 -11.52 26.58 22.56
N PRO A 484 -10.74 27.58 23.03
CA PRO A 484 -9.58 28.11 22.33
C PRO A 484 -8.53 27.04 21.95
N GLU A 485 -8.34 26.05 22.80
CA GLU A 485 -7.42 24.93 22.55
C GLU A 485 -7.90 24.05 21.39
N VAL A 486 -9.19 23.71 21.36
CA VAL A 486 -9.82 22.90 20.31
C VAL A 486 -9.80 23.67 18.98
N LYS A 487 -10.10 24.98 19.01
CA LYS A 487 -10.02 25.86 17.84
C LYS A 487 -8.63 25.82 17.20
N LYS A 488 -7.57 25.97 18.01
CA LYS A 488 -6.18 25.91 17.54
C LYS A 488 -5.83 24.57 16.90
N VAL A 489 -6.25 23.46 17.52
CA VAL A 489 -6.04 22.11 16.97
C VAL A 489 -6.76 21.95 15.62
N CYS A 490 -8.02 22.37 15.52
CA CYS A 490 -8.79 22.31 14.27
C CYS A 490 -8.13 23.13 13.15
N GLU A 491 -7.63 24.33 13.47
CA GLU A 491 -6.93 25.20 12.51
C GLU A 491 -5.57 24.64 12.06
N ASP A 492 -4.80 24.02 12.95
CA ASP A 492 -3.50 23.43 12.56
C ASP A 492 -3.70 22.17 11.73
N LEU A 493 -4.65 21.31 12.07
CA LEU A 493 -4.93 20.08 11.33
C LEU A 493 -5.54 20.34 9.96
N SER A 494 -6.54 21.22 9.87
CA SER A 494 -7.22 21.55 8.61
C SER A 494 -6.39 22.46 7.70
N GLY A 495 -5.69 23.43 8.29
CA GLY A 495 -5.00 24.51 7.59
C GLY A 495 -5.92 25.67 7.20
N PHE A 496 -7.13 25.73 7.75
CA PHE A 496 -8.11 26.78 7.55
C PHE A 496 -8.46 27.46 8.88
N PRO A 497 -8.83 28.74 8.87
CA PRO A 497 -9.48 29.37 10.02
C PRO A 497 -10.71 28.57 10.43
N TYR A 498 -10.95 28.41 11.73
CA TYR A 498 -12.04 27.60 12.26
C TYR A 498 -13.41 28.03 11.72
N GLU A 499 -13.63 29.33 11.54
CA GLU A 499 -14.87 29.93 11.02
C GLU A 499 -15.14 29.54 9.54
N LYS A 500 -14.12 29.07 8.83
CA LYS A 500 -14.21 28.57 7.44
C LYS A 500 -14.34 27.05 7.36
N CYS A 501 -14.35 26.35 8.48
CA CYS A 501 -14.64 24.92 8.55
C CYS A 501 -16.16 24.65 8.42
N PHE A 502 -16.58 23.40 8.54
CA PHE A 502 -17.98 22.98 8.54
C PHE A 502 -18.75 23.43 7.27
N ALA A 503 -18.17 23.14 6.11
CA ALA A 503 -18.68 23.44 4.78
C ALA A 503 -18.66 24.92 4.34
N HIS A 504 -18.31 25.88 5.19
CA HIS A 504 -18.21 27.29 4.81
C HIS A 504 -17.11 27.60 3.80
N ASN A 505 -16.23 26.66 3.49
CA ASN A 505 -15.16 26.79 2.48
C ASN A 505 -15.16 25.62 1.47
N ASN A 506 -16.29 25.00 1.24
CA ASN A 506 -16.41 23.83 0.39
C ASN A 506 -16.57 24.26 -1.08
N VAL A 507 -15.55 24.04 -1.89
CA VAL A 507 -15.58 24.37 -3.33
C VAL A 507 -16.38 23.32 -4.06
N GLY A 508 -17.36 23.74 -4.85
CA GLY A 508 -18.22 22.87 -5.66
C GLY A 508 -19.50 22.41 -4.99
N TYR A 509 -19.72 22.78 -3.70
CA TYR A 509 -20.90 22.37 -2.92
C TYR A 509 -21.65 23.55 -2.27
N GLN A 510 -21.47 24.74 -2.79
CA GLN A 510 -22.07 25.98 -2.24
C GLN A 510 -23.61 26.01 -2.31
N GLU A 511 -24.19 25.19 -3.20
CA GLU A 511 -25.65 25.14 -3.35
C GLU A 511 -26.35 24.29 -2.27
N ASP A 512 -25.62 23.29 -1.72
CA ASP A 512 -26.19 22.40 -0.70
C ASP A 512 -26.24 23.03 0.72
N ILE A 513 -25.46 24.08 0.95
CA ILE A 513 -25.43 24.81 2.24
C ILE A 513 -26.69 25.63 2.43
N LYS A 514 -27.30 26.15 1.35
CA LYS A 514 -28.53 26.93 1.39
C LYS A 514 -29.78 26.09 1.67
N ALA A 515 -29.67 24.75 1.59
CA ALA A 515 -30.78 23.84 1.88
C ALA A 515 -30.73 23.28 3.32
N ALA A 516 -29.66 23.57 4.08
CA ALA A 516 -29.49 23.13 5.47
C ALA A 516 -29.73 24.23 6.53
N ASP A 517 -29.85 25.52 6.10
CA ASP A 517 -30.37 26.63 6.88
C ASP A 517 -31.90 26.74 6.71
#